data_f98b79e858b0dd97bd97fa3a295581ce
#
_entry.id   f98b79e858b0dd97bd97fa3a295581ce
#
_cell.length_a   1.000
_cell.length_b   1.000
_cell.length_c   1.000
_cell.angle_alpha   90.00
_cell.angle_beta   90.00
_cell.angle_gamma   90.00
#
_symmetry.space_group_name_H-M   'P 1'
#
loop_
_entity.id
_entity.type
_entity.pdbx_description
1 polymer ?
#
loop_
_entity_poly.entity_id
_entity_poly.type
_entity_poly.pdbx_seq_one_letter_code
_entity_poly.pdbx_strand_id
1 'polypeptide(L)'
;MEKSKDKDGHNNLLLKNIKSIYITKLIFYNLPQKFLLKLIKYNKNLQKILNIGINDYKTYNDIEIEIIPINIDDLYKVINIPIEYRKYYHIYWNDNYKNEIGTNYITEYDNIQKIKIAIEPKIKSFKNLFKDCSYIEKINFIKYNRKDINDMSGMFSYCSSLKEINFNNFNANNVIDMNHMFIGCTSLQKLNLNKIINTKNADKIYLMFNGAKDELKMELRNHIENTTKKAIAKKNLKRVFLCLYSIIITIIFLYIRFKWINLLKYLPNY
;
A
#
# COMPACT_ATOMS: atom_id res chain seq x y z
N MET A 1 -27.18 27.71 -14.94
CA MET A 1 -26.05 27.77 -13.98
C MET A 1 -26.60 27.54 -12.60
N GLU A 2 -26.76 26.28 -12.21
CA GLU A 2 -27.14 25.90 -10.84
C GLU A 2 -25.90 25.51 -10.06
N LYS A 3 -25.71 26.21 -8.95
CA LYS A 3 -24.61 26.00 -8.00
C LYS A 3 -24.85 24.68 -7.26
N SER A 4 -23.92 23.76 -7.37
CA SER A 4 -23.82 22.57 -6.50
C SER A 4 -23.71 23.04 -5.05
N LYS A 5 -24.77 22.88 -4.27
CA LYS A 5 -24.77 23.13 -2.83
C LYS A 5 -24.09 21.98 -2.11
N ASP A 6 -23.13 22.36 -1.31
CA ASP A 6 -22.31 21.66 -0.39
C ASP A 6 -22.96 20.47 0.35
N LYS A 7 -22.49 19.25 0.03
CA LYS A 7 -22.71 18.07 0.88
C LYS A 7 -21.89 18.12 2.19
N ASP A 8 -20.98 19.07 2.33
CA ASP A 8 -20.13 19.23 3.52
C ASP A 8 -20.80 19.96 4.69
N GLY A 9 -21.91 20.68 4.44
CA GLY A 9 -22.64 21.41 5.47
C GLY A 9 -23.36 20.53 6.49
N HIS A 10 -23.83 19.35 6.10
CA HIS A 10 -24.62 18.48 6.97
C HIS A 10 -23.76 17.76 8.02
N ASN A 11 -22.54 17.36 7.66
CA ASN A 11 -21.61 16.70 8.59
C ASN A 11 -21.04 17.66 9.64
N ASN A 12 -20.88 18.94 9.31
CA ASN A 12 -20.42 19.96 10.27
C ASN A 12 -21.47 20.31 11.33
N LEU A 13 -22.76 20.18 11.03
CA LEU A 13 -23.86 20.48 11.98
C LEU A 13 -23.96 19.41 13.09
N LEU A 14 -23.77 18.13 12.73
CA LEU A 14 -23.83 17.01 13.68
C LEU A 14 -22.71 17.09 14.72
N LEU A 15 -21.51 17.46 14.33
CA LEU A 15 -20.36 17.56 15.24
C LEU A 15 -20.41 18.79 16.16
N LYS A 16 -21.10 19.87 15.75
CA LYS A 16 -21.31 21.07 16.59
C LYS A 16 -22.21 20.82 17.79
N ASN A 17 -23.05 19.80 17.74
CA ASN A 17 -24.01 19.47 18.81
C ASN A 17 -23.44 18.54 19.89
N ILE A 18 -22.23 18.01 19.72
CA ILE A 18 -21.60 17.20 20.77
C ILE A 18 -20.94 18.13 21.78
N LYS A 19 -21.66 18.45 22.88
CA LYS A 19 -21.19 19.34 23.92
C LYS A 19 -20.16 18.69 24.86
N SER A 20 -20.14 17.37 25.00
CA SER A 20 -19.24 16.67 25.89
C SER A 20 -17.89 16.32 25.21
N ILE A 21 -16.82 16.89 25.75
CA ILE A 21 -15.44 16.55 25.33
C ILE A 21 -15.16 15.05 25.53
N TYR A 22 -15.70 14.46 26.58
CA TYR A 22 -15.51 13.03 26.86
C TYR A 22 -16.16 12.15 25.79
N ILE A 23 -17.40 12.45 25.40
CA ILE A 23 -18.10 11.72 24.33
C ILE A 23 -17.36 11.90 22.99
N THR A 24 -16.89 13.12 22.69
CA THR A 24 -16.09 13.39 21.50
C THR A 24 -14.85 12.51 21.47
N LYS A 25 -14.08 12.45 22.55
CA LYS A 25 -12.89 11.60 22.66
C LYS A 25 -13.24 10.13 22.52
N LEU A 26 -14.29 9.65 23.17
CA LEU A 26 -14.72 8.25 23.10
C LEU A 26 -15.06 7.83 21.65
N ILE A 27 -15.80 8.65 20.92
CA ILE A 27 -16.18 8.38 19.54
C ILE A 27 -14.93 8.39 18.64
N PHE A 28 -14.09 9.41 18.73
CA PHE A 28 -13.00 9.60 17.80
C PHE A 28 -11.79 8.68 18.05
N TYR A 29 -11.48 8.34 19.30
CA TYR A 29 -10.39 7.39 19.60
C TYR A 29 -10.71 5.95 19.19
N ASN A 30 -11.99 5.60 19.03
CA ASN A 30 -12.38 4.28 18.51
C ASN A 30 -12.37 4.23 16.95
N LEU A 31 -12.12 5.34 16.26
CA LEU A 31 -12.00 5.34 14.81
C LEU A 31 -10.58 4.93 14.38
N PRO A 32 -10.46 4.18 13.27
CA PRO A 32 -9.17 3.95 12.66
C PRO A 32 -8.45 5.29 12.38
N GLN A 33 -7.16 5.39 12.72
CA GLN A 33 -6.38 6.63 12.63
C GLN A 33 -6.51 7.34 11.27
N LYS A 34 -6.57 6.59 10.18
CA LYS A 34 -6.79 7.13 8.84
C LYS A 34 -8.09 7.93 8.69
N PHE A 35 -9.19 7.41 9.26
CA PHE A 35 -10.48 8.09 9.24
C PHE A 35 -10.48 9.29 10.18
N LEU A 36 -9.93 9.12 11.39
CA LEU A 36 -9.77 10.18 12.36
C LEU A 36 -9.06 11.39 11.77
N LEU A 37 -7.85 11.20 11.23
CA LEU A 37 -7.04 12.28 10.64
C LEU A 37 -7.76 12.94 9.46
N LYS A 38 -8.48 12.19 8.63
CA LYS A 38 -9.25 12.73 7.51
C LYS A 38 -10.41 13.61 7.98
N LEU A 39 -11.17 13.17 9.00
CA LEU A 39 -12.32 13.89 9.53
C LEU A 39 -11.93 15.20 10.22
N ILE A 40 -10.82 15.20 10.94
CA ILE A 40 -10.40 16.36 11.74
C ILE A 40 -9.46 17.31 11.00
N LYS A 41 -9.00 16.95 9.77
CA LYS A 41 -7.99 17.68 9.00
C LYS A 41 -8.24 19.19 8.92
N TYR A 42 -9.48 19.61 8.75
CA TYR A 42 -9.87 21.01 8.60
C TYR A 42 -10.58 21.58 9.82
N ASN A 43 -10.70 20.80 10.92
CA ASN A 43 -11.41 21.22 12.14
C ASN A 43 -10.42 21.46 13.27
N LYS A 44 -9.96 22.72 13.40
CA LYS A 44 -9.00 23.15 14.44
C LYS A 44 -9.49 22.87 15.87
N ASN A 45 -10.79 22.97 16.10
CA ASN A 45 -11.36 22.74 17.42
C ASN A 45 -11.28 21.27 17.82
N LEU A 46 -11.64 20.35 16.91
CA LEU A 46 -11.47 18.90 17.12
C LEU A 46 -10.00 18.51 17.28
N GLN A 47 -9.11 19.10 16.49
CA GLN A 47 -7.66 18.88 16.65
C GLN A 47 -7.20 19.21 18.06
N LYS A 48 -7.64 20.38 18.60
CA LYS A 48 -7.32 20.79 19.97
C LYS A 48 -7.94 19.85 21.02
N ILE A 49 -9.21 19.49 20.89
CA ILE A 49 -9.92 18.58 21.82
C ILE A 49 -9.24 17.21 21.87
N LEU A 50 -8.83 16.68 20.73
CA LEU A 50 -8.22 15.35 20.58
C LEU A 50 -6.70 15.38 20.77
N ASN A 51 -6.12 16.57 20.99
CA ASN A 51 -4.66 16.78 21.07
C ASN A 51 -3.92 16.21 19.86
N ILE A 52 -4.45 16.44 18.65
CA ILE A 52 -3.87 15.98 17.40
C ILE A 52 -3.26 17.16 16.66
N GLY A 53 -1.95 17.10 16.44
CA GLY A 53 -1.18 18.13 15.78
C GLY A 53 -0.64 17.71 14.41
N ILE A 54 0.16 18.58 13.82
CA ILE A 54 0.79 18.33 12.51
C ILE A 54 1.72 17.11 12.54
N ASN A 55 2.32 16.82 13.69
CA ASN A 55 3.21 15.66 13.84
C ASN A 55 2.45 14.34 13.73
N ASP A 56 1.20 14.25 14.19
CA ASP A 56 0.38 13.04 14.04
C ASP A 56 0.10 12.74 12.58
N TYR A 57 -0.08 13.77 11.73
CA TYR A 57 -0.23 13.61 10.29
C TYR A 57 1.08 13.20 9.61
N LYS A 58 2.22 13.73 10.09
CA LYS A 58 3.54 13.34 9.57
C LYS A 58 3.81 11.89 9.93
N THR A 59 3.78 11.53 11.21
CA THR A 59 4.05 10.16 11.67
C THR A 59 3.09 9.14 11.09
N TYR A 60 1.83 9.52 10.81
CA TYR A 60 0.89 8.61 10.14
C TYR A 60 1.38 8.19 8.74
N ASN A 61 2.03 9.10 8.01
CA ASN A 61 2.54 8.87 6.66
C ASN A 61 3.97 8.31 6.62
N ASP A 62 4.64 8.14 7.76
CA ASP A 62 5.95 7.50 7.81
C ASP A 62 5.82 6.03 7.41
N ILE A 63 6.87 5.52 6.81
CA ILE A 63 7.02 4.09 6.56
C ILE A 63 7.91 3.53 7.66
N GLU A 64 7.49 2.43 8.29
CA GLU A 64 8.28 1.74 9.30
C GLU A 64 8.64 0.35 8.80
N ILE A 65 9.95 0.08 8.79
CA ILE A 65 10.54 -1.18 8.37
C ILE A 65 11.32 -1.73 9.57
N GLU A 66 11.12 -3.01 9.86
CA GLU A 66 11.91 -3.77 10.82
C GLU A 66 12.78 -4.77 10.07
N ILE A 67 14.05 -4.85 10.46
CA ILE A 67 15.04 -5.76 9.91
C ILE A 67 15.52 -6.66 11.02
N ILE A 68 15.54 -7.96 10.76
CA ILE A 68 16.21 -8.96 11.59
C ILE A 68 17.51 -9.33 10.86
N PRO A 69 18.69 -9.04 11.44
CA PRO A 69 19.95 -9.40 10.86
C PRO A 69 20.25 -10.89 11.08
N ILE A 70 21.20 -11.44 10.30
CA ILE A 70 21.94 -12.63 10.67
C ILE A 70 22.83 -12.31 11.89
N ASN A 71 23.53 -13.31 12.42
CA ASN A 71 24.61 -13.01 13.36
C ASN A 71 25.65 -12.11 12.68
N ILE A 72 25.93 -10.94 13.27
CA ILE A 72 26.87 -9.96 12.71
C ILE A 72 28.28 -10.37 13.11
N ASP A 73 29.12 -10.66 12.12
CA ASP A 73 30.50 -11.14 12.28
C ASP A 73 31.52 -10.28 11.53
N ASP A 74 31.07 -9.20 10.88
CA ASP A 74 31.89 -8.27 10.11
C ASP A 74 31.27 -6.88 10.09
N LEU A 75 31.89 -5.95 9.37
CA LEU A 75 31.37 -4.61 9.10
C LEU A 75 30.35 -4.65 7.98
N TYR A 76 29.08 -4.38 8.29
CA TYR A 76 28.01 -4.31 7.30
C TYR A 76 27.44 -2.91 7.17
N LYS A 77 27.09 -2.53 5.95
CA LYS A 77 26.34 -1.32 5.68
C LYS A 77 24.86 -1.52 5.99
N VAL A 78 24.29 -0.68 6.86
CA VAL A 78 22.88 -0.82 7.28
C VAL A 78 21.91 -0.57 6.13
N ILE A 79 22.14 0.50 5.36
CA ILE A 79 21.21 0.96 4.33
C ILE A 79 21.93 1.90 3.35
N ASN A 80 21.47 1.91 2.09
CA ASN A 80 22.01 2.80 1.05
C ASN A 80 21.21 4.10 0.97
N ILE A 81 21.61 5.10 1.72
CA ILE A 81 20.98 6.41 1.75
C ILE A 81 21.94 7.45 1.20
N PRO A 82 21.59 8.21 0.15
CA PRO A 82 22.34 9.39 -0.25
C PRO A 82 22.40 10.39 0.93
N ILE A 83 23.55 11.05 1.11
CA ILE A 83 23.82 11.87 2.31
C ILE A 83 22.80 12.99 2.49
N GLU A 84 22.31 13.58 1.39
CA GLU A 84 21.29 14.63 1.39
C GLU A 84 19.94 14.18 1.93
N TYR A 85 19.63 12.88 1.87
CA TYR A 85 18.37 12.30 2.34
C TYR A 85 18.48 11.67 3.73
N ARG A 86 19.69 11.54 4.31
CA ARG A 86 19.93 10.85 5.60
C ARG A 86 19.01 11.36 6.73
N LYS A 87 18.77 12.68 6.79
CA LYS A 87 17.90 13.33 7.79
C LYS A 87 16.43 12.91 7.76
N TYR A 88 16.00 12.20 6.73
CA TYR A 88 14.63 11.69 6.58
C TYR A 88 14.49 10.21 6.94
N TYR A 89 15.58 9.58 7.42
CA TYR A 89 15.64 8.20 7.84
C TYR A 89 16.07 8.14 9.30
N HIS A 90 15.20 7.60 10.15
CA HIS A 90 15.44 7.45 11.58
C HIS A 90 15.69 5.99 11.88
N ILE A 91 16.88 5.64 12.35
CA ILE A 91 17.35 4.27 12.55
C ILE A 91 17.52 4.02 14.04
N TYR A 92 16.98 2.90 14.52
CA TYR A 92 17.00 2.49 15.92
C TYR A 92 17.39 1.02 16.04
N TRP A 93 18.11 0.66 17.08
CA TRP A 93 18.54 -0.70 17.37
C TRP A 93 17.83 -1.26 18.61
N ASN A 94 17.49 -2.56 18.58
CA ASN A 94 17.01 -3.32 19.72
C ASN A 94 15.86 -2.62 20.48
N ASP A 95 14.89 -2.03 19.76
CA ASP A 95 13.74 -1.30 20.32
C ASP A 95 14.10 -0.06 21.18
N ASN A 96 15.33 0.41 21.12
CA ASN A 96 15.75 1.64 21.80
C ASN A 96 15.39 2.90 20.99
N TYR A 97 14.13 3.31 21.05
CA TYR A 97 13.60 4.47 20.30
C TYR A 97 14.04 5.85 20.85
N LYS A 98 14.75 5.87 21.97
CA LYS A 98 15.25 7.13 22.54
C LYS A 98 16.52 7.61 21.86
N ASN A 99 17.32 6.67 21.34
CA ASN A 99 18.62 6.95 20.75
C ASN A 99 18.59 6.59 19.26
N GLU A 100 18.47 7.61 18.41
CA GLU A 100 18.64 7.45 16.98
C GLU A 100 20.10 7.22 16.62
N ILE A 101 20.36 6.26 15.74
CA ILE A 101 21.69 5.86 15.33
C ILE A 101 22.16 6.72 14.16
N GLY A 102 23.30 7.40 14.36
CA GLY A 102 23.90 8.27 13.34
C GLY A 102 24.71 7.54 12.26
N THR A 103 25.17 6.31 12.57
CA THR A 103 26.00 5.52 11.64
C THR A 103 25.18 4.80 10.58
N ASN A 104 25.80 4.53 9.43
CA ASN A 104 25.26 3.66 8.38
C ASN A 104 25.92 2.28 8.38
N TYR A 105 26.72 1.97 9.39
CA TYR A 105 27.42 0.71 9.51
C TYR A 105 27.14 0.04 10.84
N ILE A 106 27.17 -1.28 10.85
CA ILE A 106 27.05 -2.15 12.02
C ILE A 106 28.23 -3.10 12.07
N THR A 107 28.62 -3.48 13.27
CA THR A 107 29.74 -4.38 13.54
C THR A 107 29.34 -5.48 14.53
N GLU A 108 30.16 -6.49 14.69
CA GLU A 108 29.98 -7.57 15.69
C GLU A 108 29.84 -7.05 17.13
N TYR A 109 30.44 -5.88 17.44
CA TYR A 109 30.40 -5.27 18.78
C TYR A 109 29.07 -4.61 19.12
N ASP A 110 28.21 -4.37 18.13
CA ASP A 110 26.95 -3.62 18.34
C ASP A 110 25.83 -4.49 18.94
N ASN A 111 26.01 -5.83 19.00
CA ASN A 111 25.06 -6.80 19.55
C ASN A 111 23.61 -6.55 19.07
N ILE A 112 23.42 -6.45 17.73
CA ILE A 112 22.16 -6.06 17.12
C ILE A 112 21.30 -7.28 16.87
N GLN A 113 20.12 -7.32 17.46
CA GLN A 113 19.10 -8.34 17.21
C GLN A 113 18.01 -7.82 16.25
N LYS A 114 17.82 -6.50 16.23
CA LYS A 114 16.75 -5.85 15.46
C LYS A 114 17.14 -4.44 15.08
N ILE A 115 16.79 -4.06 13.85
CA ILE A 115 16.93 -2.68 13.36
C ILE A 115 15.56 -2.19 12.96
N LYS A 116 15.14 -1.05 13.48
CA LYS A 116 13.92 -0.35 13.03
C LYS A 116 14.31 0.90 12.27
N ILE A 117 13.67 1.09 11.11
CA ILE A 117 13.88 2.25 10.24
C ILE A 117 12.53 2.93 10.04
N ALA A 118 12.43 4.20 10.45
CA ALA A 118 11.30 5.05 10.12
C ALA A 118 11.72 6.00 8.98
N ILE A 119 10.86 6.11 7.94
CA ILE A 119 11.15 6.85 6.73
C ILE A 119 10.09 7.92 6.54
N GLU A 120 10.52 9.19 6.53
CA GLU A 120 9.63 10.33 6.41
C GLU A 120 8.96 10.45 5.02
N PRO A 121 7.81 11.17 4.94
CA PRO A 121 7.07 11.36 3.69
C PRO A 121 7.83 12.07 2.57
N LYS A 122 8.97 12.67 2.86
CA LYS A 122 9.81 13.35 1.85
C LYS A 122 10.42 12.38 0.84
N ILE A 123 10.68 11.13 1.26
CA ILE A 123 11.26 10.10 0.41
C ILE A 123 10.18 9.56 -0.52
N LYS A 124 10.45 9.48 -1.82
CA LYS A 124 9.54 9.04 -2.88
C LYS A 124 10.03 7.82 -3.66
N SER A 125 11.27 7.40 -3.43
CA SER A 125 11.90 6.25 -4.09
C SER A 125 12.63 5.40 -3.07
N PHE A 126 12.56 4.07 -3.26
CA PHE A 126 13.33 3.06 -2.53
C PHE A 126 14.34 2.35 -3.44
N LYS A 127 14.70 3.00 -4.55
CA LYS A 127 15.70 2.47 -5.47
C LYS A 127 16.99 2.13 -4.72
N ASN A 128 17.43 0.87 -4.85
CA ASN A 128 18.65 0.34 -4.26
C ASN A 128 18.75 0.50 -2.71
N LEU A 129 17.65 0.70 -1.99
CA LEU A 129 17.66 1.08 -0.56
C LEU A 129 18.44 0.09 0.31
N PHE A 130 18.29 -1.21 0.08
CA PHE A 130 18.99 -2.29 0.78
C PHE A 130 19.93 -3.07 -0.16
N LYS A 131 20.32 -2.49 -1.28
CA LYS A 131 21.24 -3.16 -2.21
C LYS A 131 22.55 -3.53 -1.50
N ASP A 132 23.02 -4.75 -1.72
CA ASP A 132 24.26 -5.33 -1.14
C ASP A 132 24.23 -5.45 0.40
N CYS A 133 23.05 -5.35 1.04
CA CYS A 133 22.91 -5.57 2.49
C CYS A 133 22.80 -7.07 2.77
N SER A 134 23.93 -7.79 2.70
CA SER A 134 23.99 -9.25 2.84
C SER A 134 23.71 -9.76 4.26
N TYR A 135 23.78 -8.90 5.27
CA TYR A 135 23.49 -9.22 6.68
C TYR A 135 21.98 -9.39 6.96
N ILE A 136 21.11 -8.98 6.08
CA ILE A 136 19.64 -9.02 6.30
C ILE A 136 19.13 -10.44 6.18
N GLU A 137 18.51 -10.98 7.24
CA GLU A 137 17.83 -12.28 7.24
C GLU A 137 16.34 -12.14 6.93
N LYS A 138 15.67 -11.17 7.61
CA LYS A 138 14.24 -10.90 7.44
C LYS A 138 13.92 -9.41 7.40
N ILE A 139 12.88 -9.06 6.65
CA ILE A 139 12.33 -7.70 6.58
C ILE A 139 10.84 -7.75 6.83
N ASN A 140 10.37 -6.88 7.72
CA ASN A 140 8.96 -6.68 8.01
C ASN A 140 8.56 -5.23 7.70
N PHE A 141 7.60 -5.02 6.80
CA PHE A 141 6.95 -3.72 6.64
C PHE A 141 5.89 -3.54 7.72
N ILE A 142 6.28 -2.94 8.85
CA ILE A 142 5.40 -2.73 10.02
C ILE A 142 4.30 -1.73 9.68
N LYS A 143 4.67 -0.66 8.95
CA LYS A 143 3.75 0.40 8.57
C LYS A 143 4.06 0.90 7.17
N TYR A 144 3.04 0.88 6.30
CA TYR A 144 3.15 1.37 4.93
C TYR A 144 1.81 1.99 4.48
N ASN A 145 1.57 3.24 4.86
CA ASN A 145 0.32 3.94 4.56
C ASN A 145 0.39 4.80 3.30
N ARG A 146 1.52 4.79 2.60
CA ARG A 146 1.81 5.68 1.48
C ARG A 146 1.45 5.07 0.13
N LYS A 147 1.19 5.96 -0.83
CA LYS A 147 0.88 5.61 -2.22
C LYS A 147 1.76 6.35 -3.23
N ASP A 148 2.74 7.09 -2.75
CA ASP A 148 3.57 7.99 -3.55
C ASP A 148 5.01 7.50 -3.74
N ILE A 149 5.30 6.28 -3.31
CA ILE A 149 6.50 5.55 -3.69
C ILE A 149 6.25 4.93 -5.06
N ASN A 150 7.08 5.27 -6.03
CA ASN A 150 6.92 4.86 -7.43
C ASN A 150 8.09 4.03 -7.98
N ASP A 151 9.25 4.05 -7.32
CA ASP A 151 10.44 3.33 -7.73
C ASP A 151 11.00 2.49 -6.58
N MET A 152 11.11 1.18 -6.80
CA MET A 152 11.71 0.19 -5.90
C MET A 152 12.72 -0.69 -6.65
N SER A 153 13.24 -0.19 -7.79
CA SER A 153 14.22 -0.92 -8.57
C SER A 153 15.46 -1.25 -7.75
N GLY A 154 15.90 -2.50 -7.80
CA GLY A 154 17.07 -3.00 -7.08
C GLY A 154 16.98 -2.93 -5.55
N MET A 155 15.79 -2.68 -4.95
CA MET A 155 15.65 -2.40 -3.51
C MET A 155 16.35 -3.44 -2.62
N PHE A 156 16.30 -4.71 -2.97
CA PHE A 156 16.91 -5.82 -2.23
C PHE A 156 17.98 -6.57 -3.06
N SER A 157 18.51 -5.94 -4.11
CA SER A 157 19.55 -6.56 -4.94
C SER A 157 20.72 -7.02 -4.10
N TYR A 158 21.14 -8.28 -4.29
CA TYR A 158 22.27 -8.90 -3.61
C TYR A 158 22.14 -8.98 -2.07
N CYS A 159 20.93 -8.96 -1.52
CA CYS A 159 20.68 -9.36 -0.14
C CYS A 159 20.77 -10.90 -0.06
N SER A 160 21.98 -11.45 -0.05
CA SER A 160 22.23 -12.88 -0.22
C SER A 160 21.69 -13.75 0.94
N SER A 161 21.64 -13.21 2.16
CA SER A 161 21.12 -13.91 3.36
C SER A 161 19.61 -13.74 3.56
N LEU A 162 18.93 -12.90 2.76
CA LEU A 162 17.51 -12.60 2.91
C LEU A 162 16.65 -13.85 2.65
N LYS A 163 15.97 -14.34 3.70
CA LYS A 163 15.13 -15.55 3.66
C LYS A 163 13.64 -15.24 3.53
N GLU A 164 13.18 -14.14 4.13
CA GLU A 164 11.77 -13.80 4.23
C GLU A 164 11.52 -12.30 4.18
N ILE A 165 10.47 -11.89 3.45
CA ILE A 165 9.95 -10.53 3.47
C ILE A 165 8.46 -10.56 3.79
N ASN A 166 8.06 -9.84 4.83
CA ASN A 166 6.68 -9.67 5.21
C ASN A 166 6.12 -8.35 4.68
N PHE A 167 5.24 -8.45 3.68
CA PHE A 167 4.56 -7.32 3.04
C PHE A 167 3.14 -7.07 3.58
N ASN A 168 2.78 -7.50 4.79
CA ASN A 168 1.40 -7.47 5.29
C ASN A 168 0.72 -6.10 5.14
N ASN A 169 1.45 -5.04 5.41
CA ASN A 169 0.95 -3.65 5.31
C ASN A 169 1.37 -2.94 4.02
N PHE A 170 1.99 -3.66 3.09
CA PHE A 170 2.53 -3.10 1.87
C PHE A 170 1.49 -3.02 0.74
N ASN A 171 1.59 -1.98 -0.09
CA ASN A 171 0.77 -1.79 -1.27
C ASN A 171 1.61 -1.23 -2.42
N ALA A 172 1.90 -2.07 -3.40
CA ALA A 172 2.69 -1.72 -4.57
C ALA A 172 1.87 -1.15 -5.75
N ASN A 173 0.59 -0.80 -5.57
CA ASN A 173 -0.28 -0.41 -6.68
C ASN A 173 0.21 0.80 -7.49
N ASN A 174 1.02 1.66 -6.88
CA ASN A 174 1.56 2.87 -7.50
C ASN A 174 3.05 2.76 -7.85
N VAL A 175 3.67 1.62 -7.56
CA VAL A 175 5.07 1.37 -7.94
C VAL A 175 5.14 1.10 -9.44
N ILE A 176 5.96 1.88 -10.12
CA ILE A 176 6.14 1.84 -11.57
C ILE A 176 7.33 0.96 -11.93
N ASP A 177 8.41 1.03 -11.14
CA ASP A 177 9.64 0.30 -11.37
C ASP A 177 10.01 -0.59 -10.19
N MET A 178 10.14 -1.90 -10.45
CA MET A 178 10.60 -2.93 -9.52
C MET A 178 11.68 -3.82 -10.18
N ASN A 179 12.32 -3.35 -11.27
CA ASN A 179 13.33 -4.12 -11.98
C ASN A 179 14.46 -4.51 -11.01
N HIS A 180 14.95 -5.74 -11.15
CA HIS A 180 16.07 -6.26 -10.38
C HIS A 180 15.90 -6.21 -8.85
N MET A 181 14.66 -6.10 -8.35
CA MET A 181 14.39 -5.93 -6.92
C MET A 181 14.97 -7.06 -6.06
N PHE A 182 15.00 -8.29 -6.57
CA PHE A 182 15.49 -9.49 -5.88
C PHE A 182 16.64 -10.19 -6.61
N ILE A 183 17.36 -9.49 -7.49
CA ILE A 183 18.55 -10.08 -8.13
C ILE A 183 19.57 -10.45 -7.05
N GLY A 184 20.11 -11.67 -7.10
CA GLY A 184 21.11 -12.13 -6.15
C GLY A 184 20.61 -12.43 -4.74
N CYS A 185 19.28 -12.43 -4.48
CA CYS A 185 18.69 -12.90 -3.22
C CYS A 185 18.67 -14.43 -3.18
N THR A 186 19.84 -15.05 -3.03
CA THR A 186 20.04 -16.49 -3.17
C THR A 186 19.42 -17.32 -2.04
N SER A 187 19.15 -16.70 -0.87
CA SER A 187 18.54 -17.37 0.29
C SER A 187 17.01 -17.19 0.36
N LEU A 188 16.41 -16.38 -0.52
CA LEU A 188 15.00 -16.04 -0.43
C LEU A 188 14.11 -17.28 -0.63
N GLN A 189 13.27 -17.58 0.37
CA GLN A 189 12.42 -18.76 0.40
C GLN A 189 10.94 -18.42 0.41
N LYS A 190 10.56 -17.30 1.07
CA LYS A 190 9.16 -16.92 1.25
C LYS A 190 8.90 -15.51 0.77
N LEU A 191 7.95 -15.36 -0.14
CA LEU A 191 7.54 -14.08 -0.66
C LEU A 191 6.03 -14.07 -0.93
N ASN A 192 5.29 -13.17 -0.28
CA ASN A 192 3.87 -13.02 -0.55
C ASN A 192 3.64 -12.18 -1.81
N LEU A 193 3.63 -12.82 -2.95
CA LEU A 193 3.50 -12.19 -4.27
C LEU A 193 2.20 -11.41 -4.45
N ASN A 194 1.11 -11.78 -3.77
CA ASN A 194 -0.18 -11.08 -3.86
C ASN A 194 -0.13 -9.61 -3.44
N LYS A 195 0.86 -9.24 -2.62
CA LYS A 195 1.01 -7.86 -2.13
C LYS A 195 1.85 -6.98 -3.05
N ILE A 196 2.66 -7.59 -3.91
CA ILE A 196 3.62 -6.90 -4.78
C ILE A 196 3.11 -6.85 -6.20
N ILE A 197 2.49 -7.94 -6.66
CA ILE A 197 2.08 -8.11 -8.04
C ILE A 197 0.66 -7.59 -8.21
N ASN A 198 0.51 -6.62 -9.10
CA ASN A 198 -0.78 -6.25 -9.64
C ASN A 198 -0.78 -6.46 -11.17
N THR A 199 -1.97 -6.61 -11.75
CA THR A 199 -2.14 -6.86 -13.19
C THR A 199 -1.55 -5.77 -14.10
N LYS A 200 -1.25 -4.58 -13.57
CA LYS A 200 -0.68 -3.46 -14.33
C LYS A 200 0.82 -3.58 -14.54
N ASN A 201 1.51 -4.36 -13.69
CA ASN A 201 2.97 -4.49 -13.69
C ASN A 201 3.43 -5.88 -14.16
N ALA A 202 2.52 -6.72 -14.69
CA ALA A 202 2.82 -8.11 -15.03
C ALA A 202 4.03 -8.26 -15.97
N ASP A 203 4.18 -7.35 -16.95
CA ASP A 203 5.25 -7.43 -17.94
C ASP A 203 6.65 -7.14 -17.37
N LYS A 204 6.72 -6.43 -16.23
CA LYS A 204 7.99 -6.03 -15.58
C LYS A 204 8.45 -7.01 -14.50
N ILE A 205 7.58 -7.91 -14.10
CA ILE A 205 7.81 -8.81 -12.95
C ILE A 205 8.94 -9.81 -13.23
N TYR A 206 9.12 -10.25 -14.47
CA TYR A 206 10.20 -11.18 -14.81
C TYR A 206 11.60 -10.62 -14.51
N LEU A 207 11.81 -9.32 -14.72
CA LEU A 207 13.08 -8.68 -14.43
C LEU A 207 13.33 -8.52 -12.91
N MET A 208 12.27 -8.59 -12.09
CA MET A 208 12.36 -8.48 -10.64
C MET A 208 13.14 -9.64 -10.00
N PHE A 209 12.99 -10.86 -10.58
CA PHE A 209 13.57 -12.11 -10.05
C PHE A 209 14.76 -12.63 -10.86
N ASN A 210 15.38 -11.81 -11.68
CA ASN A 210 16.57 -12.24 -12.41
C ASN A 210 17.67 -12.62 -11.39
N GLY A 211 18.22 -13.86 -11.49
CA GLY A 211 19.20 -14.38 -10.53
C GLY A 211 18.62 -14.90 -9.18
N ALA A 212 17.30 -14.90 -8.97
CA ALA A 212 16.68 -15.59 -7.86
C ALA A 212 16.62 -17.11 -8.08
N LYS A 213 16.29 -17.89 -7.02
CA LYS A 213 16.12 -19.34 -7.08
C LYS A 213 15.05 -19.75 -8.11
N ASP A 214 15.22 -20.89 -8.76
CA ASP A 214 14.29 -21.34 -9.80
C ASP A 214 12.92 -21.72 -9.24
N GLU A 215 12.86 -22.23 -8.00
CA GLU A 215 11.59 -22.47 -7.30
C GLU A 215 10.76 -21.20 -7.16
N LEU A 216 11.38 -20.08 -6.78
CA LEU A 216 10.72 -18.80 -6.65
C LEU A 216 10.26 -18.25 -8.00
N LYS A 217 11.04 -18.46 -9.06
CA LYS A 217 10.66 -18.10 -10.44
C LYS A 217 9.46 -18.92 -10.92
N MET A 218 9.39 -20.20 -10.54
CA MET A 218 8.28 -21.08 -10.89
C MET A 218 7.01 -20.69 -10.12
N GLU A 219 7.11 -20.41 -8.82
CA GLU A 219 6.01 -19.86 -8.01
C GLU A 219 5.45 -18.58 -8.62
N LEU A 220 6.34 -17.68 -9.04
CA LEU A 220 5.98 -16.45 -9.73
C LEU A 220 5.21 -16.71 -11.03
N ARG A 221 5.69 -17.60 -11.90
CA ARG A 221 5.00 -17.96 -13.16
C ARG A 221 3.60 -18.46 -12.87
N ASN A 222 3.46 -19.41 -11.94
CA ASN A 222 2.17 -19.97 -11.53
C ASN A 222 1.23 -18.89 -10.98
N HIS A 223 1.76 -17.95 -10.18
CA HIS A 223 0.98 -16.85 -9.65
C HIS A 223 0.48 -15.90 -10.75
N ILE A 224 1.34 -15.51 -11.69
CA ILE A 224 0.98 -14.65 -12.83
C ILE A 224 -0.08 -15.34 -13.70
N GLU A 225 0.11 -16.60 -14.03
CA GLU A 225 -0.84 -17.38 -14.84
C GLU A 225 -2.22 -17.45 -14.18
N ASN A 226 -2.27 -17.76 -12.88
CA ASN A 226 -3.50 -17.81 -12.12
C ASN A 226 -4.20 -16.46 -12.00
N THR A 227 -3.45 -15.37 -11.78
CA THR A 227 -3.99 -14.01 -11.72
C THR A 227 -4.52 -13.55 -13.08
N THR A 228 -3.82 -13.88 -14.15
CA THR A 228 -4.22 -13.58 -15.53
C THR A 228 -5.49 -14.34 -15.90
N LYS A 229 -5.56 -15.65 -15.61
CA LYS A 229 -6.78 -16.48 -15.81
C LYS A 229 -7.98 -15.88 -15.06
N LYS A 230 -7.82 -15.50 -13.79
CA LYS A 230 -8.87 -14.86 -12.99
C LYS A 230 -9.31 -13.50 -13.57
N ALA A 231 -8.38 -12.69 -14.05
CA ALA A 231 -8.69 -11.39 -14.66
C ALA A 231 -9.47 -11.56 -15.98
N ILE A 232 -9.10 -12.51 -16.82
CA ILE A 232 -9.80 -12.84 -18.07
C ILE A 232 -11.22 -13.36 -17.75
N ALA A 233 -11.35 -14.29 -16.81
CA ALA A 233 -12.66 -14.82 -16.38
C ALA A 233 -13.58 -13.70 -15.88
N LYS A 234 -13.07 -12.78 -15.03
CA LYS A 234 -13.84 -11.62 -14.56
C LYS A 234 -14.26 -10.68 -15.69
N LYS A 235 -13.38 -10.44 -16.68
CA LYS A 235 -13.68 -9.62 -17.86
C LYS A 235 -14.76 -10.28 -18.73
N ASN A 236 -14.66 -11.59 -18.94
CA ASN A 236 -15.66 -12.34 -19.71
C ASN A 236 -17.01 -12.37 -18.98
N LEU A 237 -17.05 -12.59 -17.68
CA LEU A 237 -18.26 -12.52 -16.87
C LEU A 237 -18.92 -11.15 -16.97
N LYS A 238 -18.16 -10.05 -16.89
CA LYS A 238 -18.69 -8.70 -17.07
C LYS A 238 -19.30 -8.48 -18.47
N ARG A 239 -18.67 -9.05 -19.52
CA ARG A 239 -19.21 -9.00 -20.89
C ARG A 239 -20.53 -9.75 -20.98
N VAL A 240 -20.61 -10.96 -20.40
CA VAL A 240 -21.85 -11.75 -20.36
C VAL A 240 -22.97 -10.98 -19.65
N PHE A 241 -22.70 -10.36 -18.50
CA PHE A 241 -23.69 -9.54 -17.80
C PHE A 241 -24.18 -8.34 -18.64
N LEU A 242 -23.27 -7.66 -19.35
CA LEU A 242 -23.66 -6.56 -20.25
C LEU A 242 -24.54 -7.04 -21.42
N CYS A 243 -24.24 -8.20 -22.01
CA CYS A 243 -25.07 -8.81 -23.05
C CYS A 243 -26.46 -9.19 -22.52
N LEU A 244 -26.53 -9.84 -21.34
CA LEU A 244 -27.81 -10.18 -20.71
C LEU A 244 -28.63 -8.94 -20.39
N TYR A 245 -28.03 -7.89 -19.88
CA TYR A 245 -28.67 -6.61 -19.59
C TYR A 245 -29.23 -5.96 -20.86
N SER A 246 -28.49 -5.98 -21.97
CA SER A 246 -28.93 -5.51 -23.27
C SER A 246 -30.15 -6.30 -23.78
N ILE A 247 -30.14 -7.63 -23.63
CA ILE A 247 -31.26 -8.51 -24.03
C ILE A 247 -32.52 -8.18 -23.20
N ILE A 248 -32.37 -8.02 -21.88
CA ILE A 248 -33.48 -7.69 -20.99
C ILE A 248 -34.09 -6.34 -21.37
N ILE A 249 -33.29 -5.32 -21.66
CA ILE A 249 -33.79 -4.01 -22.11
C ILE A 249 -34.59 -4.14 -23.44
N THR A 250 -34.07 -4.93 -24.39
CA THR A 250 -34.77 -5.16 -25.67
C THR A 250 -36.12 -5.86 -25.47
N ILE A 251 -36.20 -6.84 -24.61
CA ILE A 251 -37.45 -7.54 -24.27
C ILE A 251 -38.45 -6.58 -23.62
N ILE A 252 -38.00 -5.75 -22.65
CA ILE A 252 -38.85 -4.76 -22.00
C ILE A 252 -39.38 -3.75 -23.05
N PHE A 253 -38.52 -3.29 -23.96
CA PHE A 253 -38.93 -2.35 -25.03
C PHE A 253 -39.96 -2.98 -25.98
N LEU A 254 -39.76 -4.23 -26.39
CA LEU A 254 -40.73 -4.97 -27.23
C LEU A 254 -42.06 -5.18 -26.49
N TYR A 255 -42.01 -5.49 -25.19
CA TYR A 255 -43.24 -5.64 -24.38
C TYR A 255 -44.02 -4.32 -24.26
N ILE A 256 -43.32 -3.20 -24.01
CA ILE A 256 -43.95 -1.88 -23.97
C ILE A 256 -44.56 -1.54 -25.32
N ARG A 257 -43.83 -1.77 -26.42
CA ARG A 257 -44.33 -1.53 -27.79
C ARG A 257 -45.57 -2.35 -28.10
N PHE A 258 -45.56 -3.65 -27.72
CA PHE A 258 -46.71 -4.51 -27.89
C PHE A 258 -47.94 -4.03 -27.10
N LYS A 259 -47.74 -3.60 -25.86
CA LYS A 259 -48.80 -3.04 -25.02
C LYS A 259 -49.38 -1.75 -25.60
N TRP A 260 -48.55 -0.87 -26.15
CA TRP A 260 -48.96 0.36 -26.83
C TRP A 260 -49.78 0.08 -28.11
N ILE A 261 -49.38 -0.90 -28.94
CA ILE A 261 -50.08 -1.30 -30.13
C ILE A 261 -51.51 -1.82 -29.78
N ASN A 262 -51.59 -2.62 -28.70
CA ASN A 262 -52.89 -3.13 -28.25
C ASN A 262 -53.79 -2.03 -27.67
N LEU A 263 -53.20 -1.02 -26.97
CA LEU A 263 -53.96 0.14 -26.49
C LEU A 263 -54.51 0.98 -27.64
N LEU A 264 -53.76 1.17 -28.72
CA LEU A 264 -54.20 1.93 -29.91
C LEU A 264 -55.39 1.27 -30.62
N LYS A 265 -55.61 -0.05 -30.49
CA LYS A 265 -56.79 -0.74 -31.05
C LYS A 265 -58.12 -0.38 -30.38
N TYR A 266 -58.04 0.18 -29.15
CA TYR A 266 -59.27 0.57 -28.40
C TYR A 266 -59.49 2.07 -28.39
N LEU A 267 -58.71 2.86 -29.15
CA LEU A 267 -59.02 4.28 -29.37
C LEU A 267 -60.11 4.40 -30.46
N PRO A 268 -61.19 5.13 -30.19
CA PRO A 268 -62.23 5.37 -31.19
C PRO A 268 -61.63 6.15 -32.37
N ASN A 269 -61.98 5.72 -33.60
CA ASN A 269 -61.66 6.47 -34.82
C ASN A 269 -62.35 7.82 -34.72
N TYR A 270 -61.64 8.90 -34.56
CA TYR A 270 -62.05 10.24 -34.79
C TYR A 270 -61.66 10.69 -36.20
#